data_fef0f23c6290562ac38b7c62ad62cca3
#
_entry.id   fef0f23c6290562ac38b7c62ad62cca3
#
_cell.length_a   1.000
_cell.length_b   1.000
_cell.length_c   1.000
_cell.angle_alpha   90.00
_cell.angle_beta   90.00
_cell.angle_gamma   90.00
#
_symmetry.space_group_name_H-M   'P 1'
#
loop_
_entity.id
_entity.type
_entity.pdbx_description
1 polymer ?
#
loop_
_entity_poly.entity_id
_entity_poly.type
_entity_poly.pdbx_seq_one_letter_code
_entity_poly.pdbx_strand_id
1 'polypeptide(L)'
;MMIIRDTKIAWIVSLTFELIEISFRHWLENFWECWWDQLGLDLFGCNMFGIILGALTIDYFGVSRITWIYTKPKKSIPKCGDSGMVQGAMDKLRPDVLTTYNWKMFENITRYSQVMFYIWFILSVDSLNFFMKYVLWVPAESDILKIRVAIWAFSAIITSKEFFEYLDDPNCKRVGPFFWLSTFTVLIEYGIWFKFSRGMFDAPFPWYVVLIWTVYFSLVIAGGLYALNNGLKSEPSQKKTYDLNDPEITIEQTKAVLAEGNKKRN
;
A
#
# COMPACT_ATOMS: atom_id res chain seq x y z
N MET A 1 -6.00 -5.24 2.00
CA MET A 1 -7.06 -4.22 2.08
C MET A 1 -6.97 -3.37 3.34
N MET A 2 -6.81 -3.92 4.54
CA MET A 2 -6.77 -3.18 5.81
C MET A 2 -5.65 -2.12 5.90
N ILE A 3 -4.51 -2.36 5.30
CA ILE A 3 -3.37 -1.42 5.26
C ILE A 3 -3.56 -0.40 4.12
N ILE A 4 -3.86 -0.88 2.92
CA ILE A 4 -3.96 -0.05 1.70
C ILE A 4 -5.20 0.85 1.73
N ARG A 5 -6.30 0.42 2.33
CA ARG A 5 -7.58 1.13 2.51
C ARG A 5 -8.18 1.72 1.22
N ASP A 6 -7.76 1.18 0.08
CA ASP A 6 -8.31 1.52 -1.24
C ASP A 6 -8.52 0.25 -2.06
N THR A 7 -9.75 0.05 -2.52
CA THR A 7 -10.15 -1.16 -3.24
C THR A 7 -9.45 -1.27 -4.60
N LYS A 8 -9.20 -0.16 -5.28
CA LYS A 8 -8.57 -0.17 -6.61
C LYS A 8 -7.11 -0.56 -6.53
N ILE A 9 -6.39 0.03 -5.57
CA ILE A 9 -4.99 -0.34 -5.33
C ILE A 9 -4.87 -1.78 -4.85
N ALA A 10 -5.79 -2.24 -3.99
CA ALA A 10 -5.82 -3.64 -3.56
C ALA A 10 -5.99 -4.60 -4.75
N TRP A 11 -6.85 -4.27 -5.73
CA TRP A 11 -7.00 -5.04 -6.97
C TRP A 11 -5.74 -4.99 -7.84
N ILE A 12 -5.09 -3.83 -7.97
CA ILE A 12 -3.84 -3.71 -8.72
C ILE A 12 -2.76 -4.58 -8.10
N VAL A 13 -2.61 -4.55 -6.78
CA VAL A 13 -1.64 -5.39 -6.05
C VAL A 13 -1.94 -6.88 -6.28
N SER A 14 -3.21 -7.29 -6.11
CA SER A 14 -3.63 -8.68 -6.34
C SER A 14 -3.33 -9.15 -7.76
N LEU A 15 -3.77 -8.41 -8.78
CA LEU A 15 -3.51 -8.74 -10.18
C LEU A 15 -2.00 -8.78 -10.50
N THR A 16 -1.22 -7.88 -9.91
CA THR A 16 0.23 -7.87 -10.13
C THR A 16 0.90 -9.09 -9.49
N PHE A 17 0.38 -9.52 -8.33
CA PHE A 17 0.88 -10.73 -7.68
C PHE A 17 0.61 -11.98 -8.53
N GLU A 18 -0.58 -12.14 -9.12
CA GLU A 18 -0.88 -13.22 -10.06
C GLU A 18 0.08 -13.22 -11.27
N LEU A 19 0.44 -12.02 -11.78
CA LEU A 19 1.44 -11.92 -12.85
C LEU A 19 2.83 -12.36 -12.38
N ILE A 20 3.19 -12.10 -11.13
CA ILE A 20 4.43 -12.59 -10.53
C ILE A 20 4.42 -14.12 -10.44
N GLU A 21 3.33 -14.74 -10.00
CA GLU A 21 3.19 -16.19 -9.92
C GLU A 21 3.31 -16.84 -11.31
N ILE A 22 2.61 -16.35 -12.32
CA ILE A 22 2.76 -16.79 -13.72
C ILE A 22 4.21 -16.69 -14.19
N SER A 23 4.91 -15.63 -13.78
CA SER A 23 6.28 -15.37 -14.21
C SER A 23 7.28 -16.37 -13.63
N PHE A 24 7.08 -16.79 -12.40
CA PHE A 24 8.01 -17.67 -11.68
C PHE A 24 7.57 -19.13 -11.62
N ARG A 25 6.41 -19.48 -12.14
CA ARG A 25 5.92 -20.86 -12.11
C ARG A 25 6.85 -21.88 -12.76
N HIS A 26 7.70 -21.45 -13.71
CA HIS A 26 8.69 -22.35 -14.34
C HIS A 26 9.89 -22.67 -13.42
N TRP A 27 10.08 -21.94 -12.34
CA TRP A 27 11.08 -22.20 -11.31
C TRP A 27 10.50 -22.74 -10.01
N LEU A 28 9.29 -22.29 -9.64
CA LEU A 28 8.63 -22.64 -8.39
C LEU A 28 7.44 -23.55 -8.66
N GLU A 29 7.57 -24.82 -8.29
CA GLU A 29 6.49 -25.81 -8.48
C GLU A 29 5.21 -25.42 -7.75
N ASN A 30 5.30 -24.70 -6.63
CA ASN A 30 4.15 -24.20 -5.89
C ASN A 30 3.29 -23.18 -6.67
N PHE A 31 3.81 -22.59 -7.75
CA PHE A 31 3.09 -21.66 -8.62
C PHE A 31 2.51 -22.36 -9.87
N TRP A 32 2.69 -23.70 -9.96
CA TRP A 32 2.07 -24.51 -10.99
C TRP A 32 0.62 -24.83 -10.62
N GLU A 33 -0.28 -23.99 -11.04
CA GLU A 33 -1.70 -24.13 -10.83
C GLU A 33 -2.43 -24.22 -12.15
N CYS A 34 -3.61 -24.82 -12.17
CA CYS A 34 -4.48 -24.81 -13.31
C CYS A 34 -5.03 -23.38 -13.52
N TRP A 35 -5.24 -22.96 -14.76
CA TRP A 35 -5.76 -21.62 -15.07
C TRP A 35 -7.08 -21.29 -14.36
N TRP A 36 -7.94 -22.28 -14.15
CA TRP A 36 -9.21 -22.10 -13.44
C TRP A 36 -9.02 -21.95 -11.93
N ASP A 37 -8.00 -22.54 -11.35
CA ASP A 37 -7.61 -22.42 -9.96
C ASP A 37 -7.10 -21.00 -9.70
N GLN A 38 -6.13 -20.58 -10.49
CA GLN A 38 -5.54 -19.25 -10.42
C GLN A 38 -6.55 -18.13 -10.66
N LEU A 39 -7.40 -18.23 -11.67
CA LEU A 39 -8.42 -17.20 -11.94
C LEU A 39 -9.67 -17.37 -11.09
N GLY A 40 -10.19 -18.60 -10.97
CA GLY A 40 -11.45 -18.87 -10.30
C GLY A 40 -11.34 -18.86 -8.78
N LEU A 41 -10.40 -19.60 -8.21
CA LEU A 41 -10.26 -19.72 -6.77
C LEU A 41 -9.38 -18.60 -6.18
N ASP A 42 -8.24 -18.30 -6.76
CA ASP A 42 -7.34 -17.32 -6.16
C ASP A 42 -7.79 -15.89 -6.44
N LEU A 43 -7.91 -15.50 -7.71
CA LEU A 43 -8.25 -14.12 -8.03
C LEU A 43 -9.70 -13.75 -7.67
N PHE A 44 -10.68 -14.52 -8.15
CA PHE A 44 -12.11 -14.21 -7.92
C PHE A 44 -12.64 -14.84 -6.63
N GLY A 45 -12.08 -15.91 -6.13
CA GLY A 45 -12.41 -16.49 -4.83
C GLY A 45 -11.70 -15.74 -3.70
N CYS A 46 -10.49 -16.16 -3.39
CA CYS A 46 -9.77 -15.71 -2.20
C CYS A 46 -9.47 -14.21 -2.20
N ASN A 47 -8.89 -13.68 -3.30
CA ASN A 47 -8.45 -12.30 -3.36
C ASN A 47 -9.62 -11.31 -3.39
N MET A 48 -10.62 -11.55 -4.26
CA MET A 48 -11.82 -10.72 -4.31
C MET A 48 -12.58 -10.75 -2.99
N PHE A 49 -12.81 -11.94 -2.43
CA PHE A 49 -13.51 -12.09 -1.16
C PHE A 49 -12.76 -11.42 -0.02
N GLY A 50 -11.42 -11.56 0.04
CA GLY A 50 -10.57 -10.87 1.00
C GLY A 50 -10.62 -9.34 0.86
N ILE A 51 -10.68 -8.81 -0.36
CA ILE A 51 -10.82 -7.37 -0.62
C ILE A 51 -12.20 -6.89 -0.15
N ILE A 52 -13.28 -7.62 -0.47
CA ILE A 52 -14.65 -7.28 -0.04
C ILE A 52 -14.75 -7.31 1.47
N LEU A 53 -14.31 -8.40 2.10
CA LEU A 53 -14.37 -8.57 3.55
C LEU A 53 -13.55 -7.48 4.26
N GLY A 54 -12.36 -7.18 3.76
CA GLY A 54 -11.53 -6.09 4.27
C GLY A 54 -12.19 -4.71 4.09
N ALA A 55 -12.90 -4.46 2.99
CA ALA A 55 -13.65 -3.23 2.79
C ALA A 55 -14.83 -3.11 3.75
N LEU A 56 -15.58 -4.20 3.96
CA LEU A 56 -16.67 -4.25 4.93
C LEU A 56 -16.16 -4.03 6.37
N THR A 57 -15.02 -4.60 6.71
CA THR A 57 -14.37 -4.41 8.01
C THR A 57 -13.99 -2.94 8.24
N ILE A 58 -13.39 -2.29 7.23
CA ILE A 58 -13.06 -0.86 7.27
C ILE A 58 -14.33 -0.02 7.51
N ASP A 59 -15.38 -0.29 6.75
CA ASP A 59 -16.65 0.44 6.87
C ASP A 59 -17.36 0.16 8.22
N TYR A 60 -17.27 -1.07 8.74
CA TYR A 60 -17.83 -1.44 10.05
C TYR A 60 -17.14 -0.72 11.22
N PHE A 61 -15.80 -0.67 11.20
CA PHE A 61 -15.03 0.01 12.24
C PHE A 61 -14.90 1.52 12.04
N GLY A 62 -15.48 2.09 10.99
CA GLY A 62 -15.40 3.52 10.69
C GLY A 62 -13.97 4.01 10.35
N VAL A 63 -13.12 3.11 9.89
CA VAL A 63 -11.74 3.43 9.52
C VAL A 63 -11.72 4.33 8.28
N SER A 64 -10.96 5.41 8.33
CA SER A 64 -10.82 6.33 7.19
C SER A 64 -10.16 5.66 5.99
N ARG A 65 -10.77 5.82 4.81
CA ARG A 65 -10.20 5.33 3.56
C ARG A 65 -9.08 6.27 3.09
N ILE A 66 -8.04 5.70 2.51
CA ILE A 66 -6.93 6.47 1.92
C ILE A 66 -7.28 6.78 0.46
N THR A 67 -7.07 8.02 0.04
CA THR A 67 -7.30 8.44 -1.34
C THR A 67 -5.97 8.46 -2.09
N TRP A 68 -5.70 7.39 -2.85
CA TRP A 68 -4.44 7.24 -3.58
C TRP A 68 -4.43 8.01 -4.91
N ILE A 69 -5.53 7.92 -5.65
CA ILE A 69 -5.61 8.36 -7.05
C ILE A 69 -6.37 9.68 -7.21
N TYR A 70 -7.36 9.94 -6.36
CA TYR A 70 -8.28 11.06 -6.54
C TYR A 70 -7.94 12.26 -5.67
N THR A 71 -8.22 13.47 -6.19
CA THR A 71 -8.02 14.74 -5.49
C THR A 71 -9.12 15.07 -4.47
N LYS A 72 -10.28 14.43 -4.55
CA LYS A 72 -11.39 14.69 -3.62
C LYS A 72 -11.45 13.58 -2.56
N PRO A 73 -11.27 13.92 -1.27
CA PRO A 73 -11.44 12.95 -0.20
C PRO A 73 -12.87 12.43 -0.21
N LYS A 74 -13.02 11.12 -0.31
CA LYS A 74 -14.32 10.48 -0.15
C LYS A 74 -14.62 10.48 1.34
N LYS A 75 -15.51 11.38 1.78
CA LYS A 75 -15.94 11.46 3.18
C LYS A 75 -16.51 10.08 3.56
N SER A 76 -15.81 9.33 4.38
CA SER A 76 -16.34 8.09 4.97
C SER A 76 -17.39 8.51 5.98
N ILE A 77 -18.65 8.30 5.64
CA ILE A 77 -19.74 8.46 6.61
C ILE A 77 -19.65 7.24 7.53
N PRO A 78 -19.36 7.40 8.82
CA PRO A 78 -19.40 6.27 9.75
C PRO A 78 -20.82 5.71 9.74
N LYS A 79 -20.99 4.49 9.23
CA LYS A 79 -22.28 3.78 9.27
C LYS A 79 -22.55 3.12 10.62
N CYS A 80 -21.62 3.22 11.55
CA CYS A 80 -21.76 2.63 12.87
C CYS A 80 -22.48 3.61 13.79
N GLY A 81 -23.80 3.53 13.81
CA GLY A 81 -24.60 4.00 14.94
C GLY A 81 -24.27 3.13 16.16
N ASP A 82 -24.10 3.73 17.31
CA ASP A 82 -24.08 3.12 18.66
C ASP A 82 -22.91 2.25 19.13
N SER A 83 -21.79 2.14 18.45
CA SER A 83 -20.62 1.46 19.02
C SER A 83 -19.58 2.42 19.62
N GLY A 84 -19.99 3.41 20.38
CA GLY A 84 -19.11 4.38 21.04
C GLY A 84 -17.99 3.73 21.89
N MET A 85 -18.21 2.50 22.38
CA MET A 85 -17.19 1.77 23.14
C MET A 85 -16.09 1.22 22.24
N VAL A 86 -16.39 0.68 21.07
CA VAL A 86 -15.43 0.13 20.11
C VAL A 86 -14.65 1.28 19.45
N GLN A 87 -15.33 2.37 19.09
CA GLN A 87 -14.71 3.58 18.58
C GLN A 87 -13.78 4.22 19.60
N GLY A 88 -14.19 4.35 20.85
CA GLY A 88 -13.34 4.88 21.92
C GLY A 88 -12.14 4.00 22.26
N ALA A 89 -12.24 2.69 22.09
CA ALA A 89 -11.11 1.77 22.22
C ALA A 89 -10.14 1.90 21.03
N MET A 90 -10.66 2.04 19.82
CA MET A 90 -9.85 2.25 18.60
C MET A 90 -9.13 3.60 18.63
N ASP A 91 -9.79 4.68 19.08
CA ASP A 91 -9.18 6.01 19.24
C ASP A 91 -8.00 6.00 20.23
N LYS A 92 -8.11 5.20 21.31
CA LYS A 92 -7.02 5.05 22.29
C LYS A 92 -5.87 4.18 21.81
N LEU A 93 -6.19 3.08 21.09
CA LEU A 93 -5.20 2.13 20.62
C LEU A 93 -4.49 2.59 19.34
N ARG A 94 -5.21 3.28 18.45
CA ARG A 94 -4.70 3.68 17.13
C ARG A 94 -5.36 4.97 16.64
N PRO A 95 -4.95 6.15 17.14
CA PRO A 95 -5.49 7.44 16.68
C PRO A 95 -5.25 7.68 15.17
N ASP A 96 -4.22 7.06 14.59
CA ASP A 96 -3.89 7.09 13.17
C ASP A 96 -4.91 6.40 12.26
N VAL A 97 -5.77 5.54 12.80
CA VAL A 97 -6.82 4.83 12.04
C VAL A 97 -7.87 5.80 11.49
N LEU A 98 -8.10 6.90 12.18
CA LEU A 98 -9.05 7.94 11.78
C LEU A 98 -8.44 9.01 10.87
N THR A 99 -7.11 9.02 10.70
CA THR A 99 -6.43 9.99 9.85
C THR A 99 -6.77 9.72 8.37
N THR A 100 -7.27 10.73 7.69
CA THR A 100 -7.51 10.69 6.25
C THR A 100 -6.24 11.10 5.53
N TYR A 101 -5.62 10.15 4.84
CA TYR A 101 -4.49 10.43 3.95
C TYR A 101 -4.98 10.74 2.55
N ASN A 102 -4.46 11.82 1.95
CA ASN A 102 -4.74 12.20 0.57
C ASN A 102 -3.42 12.51 -0.14
N TRP A 103 -2.88 11.53 -0.82
CA TRP A 103 -1.52 11.64 -1.36
C TRP A 103 -1.45 12.25 -2.75
N LYS A 104 -2.55 12.47 -3.41
CA LYS A 104 -2.55 13.04 -4.77
C LYS A 104 -1.43 12.42 -5.64
N MET A 105 -1.47 11.12 -5.83
CA MET A 105 -0.42 10.33 -6.49
C MET A 105 0.10 10.95 -7.79
N PHE A 106 -0.77 11.60 -8.55
CA PHE A 106 -0.46 12.22 -9.85
C PHE A 106 -0.18 13.73 -9.76
N GLU A 107 0.10 14.27 -8.59
CA GLU A 107 0.46 15.68 -8.44
C GLU A 107 1.86 15.97 -9.00
N ASN A 108 2.83 15.09 -8.74
CA ASN A 108 4.18 15.20 -9.27
C ASN A 108 4.86 13.82 -9.43
N ILE A 109 5.93 13.78 -10.23
CA ILE A 109 6.66 12.54 -10.53
C ILE A 109 7.29 11.93 -9.27
N THR A 110 7.72 12.74 -8.32
CA THR A 110 8.32 12.27 -7.06
C THR A 110 7.28 11.53 -6.24
N ARG A 111 6.08 12.08 -6.11
CA ARG A 111 4.97 11.43 -5.38
C ARG A 111 4.55 10.12 -6.06
N TYR A 112 4.43 10.14 -7.38
CA TYR A 112 4.16 8.94 -8.15
C TYR A 112 5.21 7.85 -7.90
N SER A 113 6.50 8.20 -7.97
CA SER A 113 7.59 7.25 -7.72
C SER A 113 7.59 6.70 -6.29
N GLN A 114 7.30 7.52 -5.28
CA GLN A 114 7.19 7.08 -3.89
C GLN A 114 6.07 6.06 -3.68
N VAL A 115 4.90 6.31 -4.27
CA VAL A 115 3.75 5.40 -4.18
C VAL A 115 4.05 4.09 -4.92
N MET A 116 4.64 4.17 -6.12
CA MET A 116 5.04 2.98 -6.88
C MET A 116 6.09 2.17 -6.14
N PHE A 117 7.08 2.82 -5.53
CA PHE A 117 8.08 2.16 -4.69
C PHE A 117 7.43 1.38 -3.53
N TYR A 118 6.44 1.97 -2.86
CA TYR A 118 5.73 1.30 -1.77
C TYR A 118 4.95 0.06 -2.25
N ILE A 119 4.26 0.16 -3.39
CA ILE A 119 3.54 -0.99 -3.98
C ILE A 119 4.52 -2.12 -4.31
N TRP A 120 5.65 -1.81 -4.95
CA TRP A 120 6.67 -2.80 -5.26
C TRP A 120 7.36 -3.36 -4.02
N PHE A 121 7.50 -2.56 -2.97
CA PHE A 121 8.03 -3.02 -1.69
C PHE A 121 7.12 -4.09 -1.05
N ILE A 122 5.81 -3.87 -1.03
CA ILE A 122 4.84 -4.87 -0.54
C ILE A 122 4.93 -6.16 -1.37
N LEU A 123 4.87 -6.05 -2.70
CA LEU A 123 4.96 -7.20 -3.60
C LEU A 123 6.29 -7.97 -3.44
N SER A 124 7.38 -7.27 -3.17
CA SER A 124 8.67 -7.87 -2.83
C SER A 124 8.62 -8.72 -1.56
N VAL A 125 8.00 -8.19 -0.50
CA VAL A 125 7.86 -8.92 0.78
C VAL A 125 7.03 -10.19 0.57
N ASP A 126 5.91 -10.08 -0.15
CA ASP A 126 5.05 -11.24 -0.43
C ASP A 126 5.77 -12.28 -1.29
N SER A 127 6.44 -11.87 -2.35
CA SER A 127 7.22 -12.77 -3.20
C SER A 127 8.33 -13.49 -2.44
N LEU A 128 9.05 -12.76 -1.57
CA LEU A 128 10.10 -13.36 -0.74
C LEU A 128 9.60 -14.47 0.19
N ASN A 129 8.34 -14.43 0.64
CA ASN A 129 7.76 -15.50 1.44
C ASN A 129 7.79 -16.85 0.69
N PHE A 130 7.45 -16.82 -0.60
CA PHE A 130 7.45 -18.02 -1.45
C PHE A 130 8.87 -18.43 -1.83
N PHE A 131 9.72 -17.50 -2.24
CA PHE A 131 11.11 -17.79 -2.61
C PHE A 131 11.91 -18.36 -1.46
N MET A 132 11.80 -17.79 -0.26
CA MET A 132 12.52 -18.26 0.91
C MET A 132 12.06 -19.65 1.34
N LYS A 133 10.75 -19.93 1.28
CA LYS A 133 10.21 -21.26 1.55
C LYS A 133 10.83 -22.29 0.62
N TYR A 134 10.91 -21.99 -0.68
CA TYR A 134 11.44 -22.90 -1.69
C TYR A 134 12.95 -23.13 -1.54
N VAL A 135 13.71 -22.03 -1.47
CA VAL A 135 15.19 -22.08 -1.40
C VAL A 135 15.70 -22.72 -0.12
N LEU A 136 15.01 -22.54 1.01
CA LEU A 136 15.40 -23.13 2.30
C LEU A 136 14.74 -24.49 2.56
N TRP A 137 14.00 -25.05 1.59
CA TRP A 137 13.31 -26.33 1.71
C TRP A 137 12.41 -26.45 2.96
N VAL A 138 11.74 -25.34 3.31
CA VAL A 138 10.86 -25.30 4.48
C VAL A 138 9.53 -25.97 4.14
N PRO A 139 9.09 -27.00 4.89
CA PRO A 139 7.79 -27.63 4.67
C PRO A 139 6.65 -26.61 4.84
N ALA A 140 5.58 -26.77 4.05
CA ALA A 140 4.43 -25.87 4.10
C ALA A 140 3.74 -25.81 5.49
N GLU A 141 3.83 -26.92 6.22
CA GLU A 141 3.21 -27.09 7.55
C GLU A 141 4.06 -26.52 8.69
N SER A 142 5.25 -26.02 8.39
CA SER A 142 6.20 -25.54 9.40
C SER A 142 5.67 -24.33 10.17
N ASP A 143 5.76 -24.39 11.49
CA ASP A 143 5.40 -23.30 12.37
C ASP A 143 6.31 -22.08 12.21
N ILE A 144 7.55 -22.28 11.77
CA ILE A 144 8.49 -21.20 11.45
C ILE A 144 7.91 -20.29 10.36
N LEU A 145 7.28 -20.87 9.33
CA LEU A 145 6.65 -20.11 8.26
C LEU A 145 5.48 -19.28 8.78
N LYS A 146 4.63 -19.88 9.63
CA LYS A 146 3.49 -19.18 10.25
C LYS A 146 3.94 -18.01 11.13
N ILE A 147 4.96 -18.25 11.97
CA ILE A 147 5.56 -17.22 12.83
C ILE A 147 6.14 -16.09 11.98
N ARG A 148 6.87 -16.42 10.90
CA ARG A 148 7.43 -15.42 9.99
C ARG A 148 6.35 -14.56 9.36
N VAL A 149 5.28 -15.14 8.83
CA VAL A 149 4.15 -14.41 8.24
C VAL A 149 3.48 -13.51 9.29
N ALA A 150 3.31 -13.98 10.52
CA ALA A 150 2.75 -13.19 11.62
C ALA A 150 3.65 -11.98 11.95
N ILE A 151 4.97 -12.17 12.05
CA ILE A 151 5.94 -11.08 12.30
C ILE A 151 5.86 -10.04 11.16
N TRP A 152 5.83 -10.48 9.90
CA TRP A 152 5.70 -9.58 8.77
C TRP A 152 4.36 -8.83 8.77
N ALA A 153 3.25 -9.49 9.13
CA ALA A 153 1.94 -8.85 9.24
C ALA A 153 1.94 -7.72 10.30
N PHE A 154 2.53 -7.95 11.47
CA PHE A 154 2.68 -6.92 12.50
C PHE A 154 3.63 -5.79 12.06
N SER A 155 4.78 -6.14 11.50
CA SER A 155 5.76 -5.17 11.00
C SER A 155 5.16 -4.29 9.89
N ALA A 156 4.39 -4.86 8.97
CA ALA A 156 3.74 -4.15 7.89
C ALA A 156 2.81 -3.04 8.38
N ILE A 157 2.14 -3.21 9.52
CA ILE A 157 1.27 -2.20 10.10
C ILE A 157 2.08 -0.96 10.51
N ILE A 158 3.18 -1.16 11.25
CA ILE A 158 4.02 -0.07 11.75
C ILE A 158 4.80 0.59 10.62
N THR A 159 5.40 -0.22 9.75
CA THR A 159 6.16 0.23 8.58
C THR A 159 5.32 1.07 7.63
N SER A 160 4.10 0.62 7.36
CA SER A 160 3.18 1.35 6.49
C SER A 160 2.75 2.67 7.09
N LYS A 161 2.49 2.72 8.40
CA LYS A 161 2.16 3.95 9.11
C LYS A 161 3.28 4.99 8.96
N GLU A 162 4.54 4.63 9.25
CA GLU A 162 5.68 5.53 9.13
C GLU A 162 5.87 6.05 7.70
N PHE A 163 5.63 5.19 6.71
CA PHE A 163 5.72 5.60 5.31
C PHE A 163 4.58 6.53 4.91
N PHE A 164 3.37 6.30 5.39
CA PHE A 164 2.20 7.13 5.12
C PHE A 164 2.31 8.50 5.77
N GLU A 165 2.81 8.58 6.99
CA GLU A 165 3.12 9.85 7.66
C GLU A 165 4.18 10.64 6.88
N TYR A 166 5.23 9.97 6.41
CA TYR A 166 6.24 10.60 5.55
C TYR A 166 5.65 11.14 4.24
N LEU A 167 4.67 10.44 3.64
CA LEU A 167 4.01 10.88 2.43
C LEU A 167 3.07 12.08 2.67
N ASP A 168 2.39 12.14 3.80
CA ASP A 168 1.31 13.11 4.07
C ASP A 168 1.81 14.39 4.73
N ASP A 169 2.75 14.30 5.67
CA ASP A 169 3.24 15.44 6.44
C ASP A 169 4.41 16.14 5.73
N PRO A 170 4.24 17.40 5.26
CA PRO A 170 5.32 18.19 4.66
C PRO A 170 6.51 18.46 5.59
N ASN A 171 6.30 18.38 6.92
CA ASN A 171 7.35 18.60 7.91
C ASN A 171 8.17 17.33 8.16
N CYS A 172 7.64 16.18 7.83
CA CYS A 172 8.30 14.89 7.97
C CYS A 172 9.33 14.69 6.84
N LYS A 173 10.59 15.06 7.13
CA LYS A 173 11.70 14.98 6.15
C LYS A 173 12.32 13.60 6.01
N ARG A 174 12.04 12.67 6.91
CA ARG A 174 12.66 11.35 6.97
C ARG A 174 11.62 10.28 7.29
N VAL A 175 11.78 9.14 6.64
CA VAL A 175 10.98 7.95 6.95
C VAL A 175 11.39 7.39 8.31
N GLY A 176 10.45 6.82 9.05
CA GLY A 176 10.69 6.32 10.40
C GLY A 176 11.62 5.09 10.47
N PRO A 177 12.10 4.75 11.68
CA PRO A 177 13.10 3.70 11.87
C PRO A 177 12.58 2.29 11.54
N PHE A 178 11.30 2.00 11.77
CA PHE A 178 10.73 0.68 11.45
C PHE A 178 10.65 0.42 9.96
N PHE A 179 10.41 1.44 9.14
CA PHE A 179 10.49 1.32 7.69
C PHE A 179 11.91 0.91 7.24
N TRP A 180 12.93 1.53 7.80
CA TRP A 180 14.32 1.18 7.51
C TRP A 180 14.67 -0.22 8.01
N LEU A 181 14.21 -0.60 9.19
CA LEU A 181 14.40 -1.96 9.72
C LEU A 181 13.79 -3.00 8.78
N SER A 182 12.54 -2.80 8.35
CA SER A 182 11.88 -3.67 7.39
C SER A 182 12.62 -3.73 6.05
N THR A 183 13.10 -2.58 5.55
CA THR A 183 13.88 -2.52 4.32
C THR A 183 15.18 -3.32 4.42
N PHE A 184 15.93 -3.17 5.52
CA PHE A 184 17.15 -3.95 5.74
C PHE A 184 16.85 -5.45 5.90
N THR A 185 15.75 -5.81 6.54
CA THR A 185 15.32 -7.22 6.65
C THR A 185 15.06 -7.80 5.25
N VAL A 186 14.33 -7.09 4.39
CA VAL A 186 14.08 -7.50 3.00
C VAL A 186 15.41 -7.66 2.24
N LEU A 187 16.34 -6.72 2.38
CA LEU A 187 17.65 -6.81 1.72
C LEU A 187 18.48 -8.01 2.20
N ILE A 188 18.44 -8.31 3.50
CA ILE A 188 19.09 -9.51 4.05
C ILE A 188 18.45 -10.78 3.51
N GLU A 189 17.13 -10.84 3.45
CA GLU A 189 16.40 -11.99 2.90
C GLU A 189 16.70 -12.17 1.41
N TYR A 190 16.79 -11.12 0.63
CA TYR A 190 17.28 -11.20 -0.77
C TYR A 190 18.71 -11.70 -0.84
N GLY A 191 19.59 -11.28 0.07
CA GLY A 191 20.96 -11.78 0.17
C GLY A 191 21.02 -13.28 0.49
N ILE A 192 20.17 -13.76 1.40
CA ILE A 192 20.02 -15.18 1.73
C ILE A 192 19.50 -15.95 0.50
N TRP A 193 18.42 -15.45 -0.11
CA TRP A 193 17.86 -16.04 -1.32
C TRP A 193 18.93 -16.17 -2.41
N PHE A 194 19.63 -15.09 -2.72
CA PHE A 194 20.67 -15.09 -3.76
C PHE A 194 21.82 -16.07 -3.45
N LYS A 195 22.22 -16.16 -2.17
CA LYS A 195 23.28 -17.07 -1.74
C LYS A 195 22.91 -18.54 -1.89
N PHE A 196 21.68 -18.91 -1.50
CA PHE A 196 21.24 -20.31 -1.44
C PHE A 196 20.48 -20.77 -2.68
N SER A 197 20.14 -19.88 -3.61
CA SER A 197 19.42 -20.20 -4.85
C SER A 197 20.31 -20.66 -6.00
N ARG A 198 21.62 -20.77 -5.79
CA ARG A 198 22.58 -21.15 -6.86
C ARG A 198 22.20 -22.47 -7.50
N GLY A 199 22.01 -22.45 -8.83
CA GLY A 199 21.62 -23.63 -9.61
C GLY A 199 20.13 -23.99 -9.55
N MET A 200 19.30 -23.25 -8.82
CA MET A 200 17.85 -23.49 -8.76
C MET A 200 17.08 -22.72 -9.83
N PHE A 201 17.61 -21.58 -10.28
CA PHE A 201 16.95 -20.65 -11.19
C PHE A 201 17.72 -20.46 -12.51
N ASP A 202 18.31 -21.57 -13.01
CA ASP A 202 19.14 -21.53 -14.22
C ASP A 202 18.31 -21.52 -15.52
N ALA A 203 17.04 -21.92 -15.47
CA ALA A 203 16.17 -21.92 -16.64
C ALA A 203 15.86 -20.48 -17.09
N PRO A 204 16.01 -20.15 -18.38
CA PRO A 204 15.71 -18.80 -18.88
C PRO A 204 14.22 -18.50 -18.77
N PHE A 205 13.88 -17.21 -18.60
CA PHE A 205 12.50 -16.78 -18.62
C PHE A 205 11.84 -17.10 -19.98
N PRO A 206 10.64 -17.68 -19.97
CA PRO A 206 9.86 -17.86 -21.18
C PRO A 206 9.58 -16.52 -21.87
N TRP A 207 9.58 -16.50 -23.20
CA TRP A 207 9.38 -15.30 -23.98
C TRP A 207 8.07 -14.54 -23.66
N TYR A 208 7.01 -15.28 -23.34
CA TYR A 208 5.73 -14.69 -22.97
C TYR A 208 5.79 -13.89 -21.66
N VAL A 209 6.63 -14.29 -20.72
CA VAL A 209 6.86 -13.55 -19.46
C VAL A 209 7.48 -12.20 -19.77
N VAL A 210 8.51 -12.16 -20.62
CA VAL A 210 9.15 -10.90 -21.05
C VAL A 210 8.14 -9.98 -21.74
N LEU A 211 7.27 -10.55 -22.61
CA LEU A 211 6.24 -9.79 -23.29
C LEU A 211 5.21 -9.22 -22.29
N ILE A 212 4.69 -10.03 -21.36
CA ILE A 212 3.72 -9.60 -20.35
C ILE A 212 4.29 -8.42 -19.55
N TRP A 213 5.51 -8.54 -19.03
CA TRP A 213 6.12 -7.48 -18.24
C TRP A 213 6.43 -6.23 -19.06
N THR A 214 6.84 -6.39 -20.31
CA THR A 214 7.06 -5.24 -21.21
C THR A 214 5.75 -4.47 -21.43
N VAL A 215 4.66 -5.17 -21.70
CA VAL A 215 3.33 -4.55 -21.85
C VAL A 215 2.88 -3.92 -20.53
N TYR A 216 3.01 -4.63 -19.41
CA TYR A 216 2.62 -4.14 -18.09
C TYR A 216 3.36 -2.84 -17.73
N PHE A 217 4.69 -2.82 -17.80
CA PHE A 217 5.47 -1.62 -17.50
C PHE A 217 5.22 -0.48 -18.48
N SER A 218 5.02 -0.78 -19.76
CA SER A 218 4.65 0.22 -20.76
C SER A 218 3.31 0.88 -20.41
N LEU A 219 2.30 0.10 -19.99
CA LEU A 219 1.00 0.62 -19.56
C LEU A 219 1.11 1.44 -18.27
N VAL A 220 1.88 0.98 -17.28
CA VAL A 220 2.09 1.70 -16.03
C VAL A 220 2.79 3.04 -16.28
N ILE A 221 3.85 3.05 -17.09
CA ILE A 221 4.59 4.27 -17.42
C ILE A 221 3.73 5.22 -18.26
N ALA A 222 3.15 4.74 -19.36
CA ALA A 222 2.33 5.56 -20.25
C ALA A 222 1.09 6.11 -19.52
N GLY A 223 0.39 5.25 -18.77
CA GLY A 223 -0.76 5.64 -17.95
C GLY A 223 -0.39 6.64 -16.85
N GLY A 224 0.75 6.42 -16.19
CA GLY A 224 1.28 7.34 -15.18
C GLY A 224 1.63 8.71 -15.77
N LEU A 225 2.35 8.75 -16.89
CA LEU A 225 2.69 10.00 -17.58
C LEU A 225 1.45 10.74 -18.10
N TYR A 226 0.48 10.01 -18.65
CA TYR A 226 -0.80 10.58 -19.09
C TYR A 226 -1.57 11.19 -17.92
N ALA A 227 -1.67 10.47 -16.79
CA ALA A 227 -2.36 10.94 -15.60
C ALA A 227 -1.65 12.15 -14.95
N LEU A 228 -0.30 12.15 -14.90
CA LEU A 228 0.50 13.28 -14.45
C LEU A 228 0.28 14.52 -15.34
N ASN A 229 0.29 14.35 -16.66
CA ASN A 229 0.07 15.46 -17.59
C ASN A 229 -1.34 16.06 -17.47
N ASN A 230 -2.35 15.22 -17.23
CA ASN A 230 -3.72 15.68 -17.03
C ASN A 230 -3.96 16.23 -15.62
N GLY A 231 -3.31 15.63 -14.59
CA GLY A 231 -3.37 16.12 -13.22
C GLY A 231 -2.79 17.53 -13.07
N LEU A 232 -1.68 17.81 -13.73
CA LEU A 232 -1.06 19.13 -13.79
C LEU A 232 -1.94 20.19 -14.48
N LYS A 233 -2.86 19.78 -15.38
CA LYS A 233 -3.78 20.69 -16.09
C LYS A 233 -5.05 20.97 -15.30
N SER A 234 -5.42 20.17 -14.33
CA SER A 234 -6.73 20.22 -13.67
C SER A 234 -6.80 21.03 -12.38
N GLU A 235 -5.71 21.59 -11.88
CA GLU A 235 -5.74 22.49 -10.71
C GLU A 235 -5.20 23.89 -11.04
N PRO A 236 -6.09 24.91 -11.18
CA PRO A 236 -5.70 26.24 -10.79
C PRO A 236 -5.44 26.22 -9.28
N SER A 237 -4.27 26.68 -8.87
CA SER A 237 -3.87 26.89 -7.49
C SER A 237 -5.02 27.49 -6.67
N GLN A 238 -5.87 26.67 -6.07
CA GLN A 238 -6.78 27.15 -5.04
C GLN A 238 -5.92 27.45 -3.82
N LYS A 239 -5.57 28.73 -3.64
CA LYS A 239 -5.25 29.27 -2.32
C LYS A 239 -6.35 28.77 -1.39
N LYS A 240 -5.97 28.00 -0.36
CA LYS A 240 -6.88 27.65 0.73
C LYS A 240 -7.40 28.95 1.32
N THR A 241 -8.53 29.43 0.84
CA THR A 241 -9.33 30.44 1.52
C THR A 241 -10.01 29.67 2.65
N TYR A 242 -9.47 29.80 3.84
CA TYR A 242 -10.11 29.27 5.04
C TYR A 242 -11.38 30.10 5.27
N ASP A 243 -12.52 29.46 5.15
CA ASP A 243 -13.78 30.05 5.53
C ASP A 243 -13.85 30.09 7.05
N LEU A 244 -13.68 31.28 7.62
CA LEU A 244 -13.68 31.52 9.08
C LEU A 244 -15.03 31.21 9.74
N ASN A 245 -16.04 30.87 8.95
CA ASN A 245 -17.37 30.49 9.43
C ASN A 245 -17.59 28.97 9.49
N ASP A 246 -16.57 28.15 9.23
CA ASP A 246 -16.66 26.70 9.34
C ASP A 246 -16.62 26.28 10.83
N PRO A 247 -17.70 25.72 11.40
CA PRO A 247 -17.79 25.38 12.82
C PRO A 247 -16.85 24.27 13.26
N GLU A 248 -16.13 23.60 12.35
CA GLU A 248 -15.17 22.52 12.65
C GLU A 248 -13.72 23.02 12.85
N ILE A 249 -13.46 24.33 12.82
CA ILE A 249 -12.12 24.86 13.07
C ILE A 249 -11.81 24.77 14.56
N THR A 250 -10.97 23.81 14.94
CA THR A 250 -10.48 23.64 16.32
C THR A 250 -9.72 24.90 16.76
N ILE A 251 -9.83 25.28 18.05
CA ILE A 251 -9.19 26.47 18.66
C ILE A 251 -7.69 26.57 18.36
N GLU A 252 -7.03 25.45 18.16
CA GLU A 252 -5.61 25.35 17.82
C GLU A 252 -5.28 25.79 16.39
N GLN A 253 -6.18 25.51 15.45
CA GLN A 253 -6.08 25.97 14.04
C GLN A 253 -6.34 27.47 13.93
N THR A 254 -7.25 27.99 14.74
CA THR A 254 -7.52 29.45 14.82
C THR A 254 -6.30 30.21 15.34
N LYS A 255 -5.59 29.67 16.35
CA LYS A 255 -4.35 30.26 16.86
C LYS A 255 -3.22 30.26 15.83
N ALA A 256 -3.09 29.22 15.02
CA ALA A 256 -2.08 29.13 13.96
C ALA A 256 -2.33 30.17 12.86
N VAL A 257 -3.59 30.35 12.43
CA VAL A 257 -3.98 31.34 11.42
C VAL A 257 -3.77 32.78 11.93
N LEU A 258 -4.09 33.05 13.17
CA LEU A 258 -3.86 34.37 13.80
C LEU A 258 -2.37 34.68 13.97
N ALA A 259 -1.53 33.70 14.27
CA ALA A 259 -0.08 33.85 14.34
C ALA A 259 0.56 34.17 12.98
N GLU A 260 0.06 33.56 11.90
CA GLU A 260 0.52 33.83 10.52
C GLU A 260 0.05 35.22 10.02
N GLY A 261 -1.14 35.62 10.39
CA GLY A 261 -1.68 36.95 10.07
C GLY A 261 -0.92 38.12 10.71
N ASN A 262 -0.43 37.94 11.94
CA ASN A 262 0.41 38.91 12.64
C ASN A 262 1.85 39.01 12.08
N LYS A 263 2.37 37.95 11.48
CA LYS A 263 3.71 37.93 10.87
C LYS A 263 3.76 38.69 9.53
N LYS A 264 2.63 38.96 8.92
CA LYS A 264 2.50 39.71 7.65
C LYS A 264 2.20 41.22 7.85
N ARG A 265 2.00 41.67 9.10
CA ARG A 265 1.73 43.07 9.44
C ARG A 265 2.91 43.83 10.06
N ASN A 266 3.98 43.12 10.35
CA ASN A 266 5.28 43.68 10.73
C ASN A 266 6.30 43.45 9.59
#